data_73ba57c1afb1eb4a0dd23dcd16a97829
#
_entry.id   73ba57c1afb1eb4a0dd23dcd16a97829
#
_cell.length_a   1.000
_cell.length_b   1.000
_cell.length_c   1.000
_cell.angle_alpha   90.00
_cell.angle_beta   90.00
_cell.angle_gamma   90.00
#
_symmetry.space_group_name_H-M   'P 1'
#
loop_
_entity.id
_entity.type
_entity.pdbx_description
1 polymer ?
#
loop_
_entity_poly.entity_id
_entity_poly.type
_entity_poly.pdbx_seq_one_letter_code
_entity_poly.pdbx_strand_id
1 'polypeptide(L)'
;MSTSARPAETPLFQALWRGQAGRCALCGEPMPAHRFETAHATIWKKRRPTFDHIRAKALGGSDAEDNLQLAHAECNWRKGRG
;
A
#
# COMPACT_ATOMS: atom_id res chain seq x y z
N MET A 1 -6.99 -10.19 17.66
CA MET A 1 -6.78 -9.90 17.09
C MET A 1 -6.62 -9.59 16.09
N SER A 2 -6.61 -9.53 15.59
CA SER A 2 -6.49 -9.28 14.70
C SER A 2 -6.22 -9.20 13.98
N THR A 3 -6.37 -9.27 13.87
CA THR A 3 -6.19 -9.03 13.08
C THR A 3 -5.86 -8.91 12.02
N SER A 4 -6.58 -8.84 11.54
CA SER A 4 -6.12 -8.79 10.19
C SER A 4 -4.69 -8.31 10.20
N ALA A 5 -3.80 -9.13 9.78
CA ALA A 5 -2.42 -8.78 9.71
C ALA A 5 -2.29 -7.50 8.91
N ARG A 6 -1.62 -6.53 9.46
CA ARG A 6 -1.30 -5.34 8.72
C ARG A 6 -0.32 -5.73 7.62
N PRO A 7 -0.37 -5.06 6.46
CA PRO A 7 0.57 -5.40 5.39
C PRO A 7 2.03 -5.40 5.85
N ALA A 8 2.38 -4.52 6.79
CA ALA A 8 3.75 -4.42 7.28
C ALA A 8 4.26 -5.70 7.93
N GLU A 9 3.37 -6.62 8.28
CA GLU A 9 3.73 -7.85 8.99
C GLU A 9 3.96 -9.02 8.05
N THR A 10 3.83 -8.84 6.75
CA THR A 10 4.00 -9.94 5.80
C THR A 10 5.33 -9.82 5.06
N PRO A 11 5.92 -10.97 4.69
CA PRO A 11 7.15 -10.94 3.88
C PRO A 11 6.95 -10.24 2.54
N LEU A 12 5.78 -10.39 1.94
CA LEU A 12 5.48 -9.73 0.68
C LEU A 12 5.52 -8.21 0.84
N PHE A 13 4.89 -7.70 1.89
CA PHE A 13 4.92 -6.27 2.16
C PHE A 13 6.37 -5.79 2.30
N GLN A 14 7.17 -6.52 3.07
CA GLN A 14 8.55 -6.12 3.32
C GLN A 14 9.38 -6.11 2.05
N ALA A 15 9.17 -7.07 1.17
CA ALA A 15 9.88 -7.11 -0.10
C ALA A 15 9.52 -5.93 -0.97
N LEU A 16 8.24 -5.61 -1.05
CA LEU A 16 7.77 -4.46 -1.84
C LEU A 16 8.25 -3.15 -1.22
N TRP A 17 8.18 -3.05 0.09
CA TRP A 17 8.63 -1.84 0.79
C TRP A 17 10.10 -1.55 0.47
N ARG A 18 10.95 -2.57 0.57
CA ARG A 18 12.37 -2.40 0.27
C ARG A 18 12.58 -2.02 -1.20
N GLY A 19 11.86 -2.67 -2.10
CA GLY A 19 12.00 -2.39 -3.51
C GLY A 19 11.59 -0.98 -3.88
N GLN A 20 10.66 -0.40 -3.12
CA GLN A 20 10.17 0.96 -3.37
C GLN A 20 10.83 1.99 -2.45
N ALA A 21 11.74 1.58 -1.58
CA ALA A 21 12.37 2.46 -0.61
C ALA A 21 11.35 3.20 0.25
N GLY A 22 10.22 2.54 0.56
CA GLY A 22 9.17 3.11 1.39
C GLY A 22 8.32 4.18 0.72
N ARG A 23 8.41 4.31 -0.59
CA ARG A 23 7.68 5.35 -1.31
C ARG A 23 6.49 4.79 -2.06
N CYS A 24 5.43 5.59 -2.13
CA CYS A 24 4.22 5.23 -2.85
C CYS A 24 4.53 5.07 -4.34
N ALA A 25 4.08 3.96 -4.92
CA ALA A 25 4.31 3.70 -6.34
C ALA A 25 3.55 4.66 -7.25
N LEU A 26 2.49 5.29 -6.74
CA LEU A 26 1.62 6.14 -7.55
C LEU A 26 2.00 7.62 -7.48
N CYS A 27 2.45 8.11 -6.33
CA CYS A 27 2.79 9.54 -6.20
C CYS A 27 4.26 9.79 -5.88
N GLY A 28 5.01 8.77 -5.50
CA GLY A 28 6.43 8.92 -5.23
C GLY A 28 6.80 9.45 -3.85
N GLU A 29 5.82 9.84 -3.06
CA GLU A 29 6.07 10.37 -1.74
C GLU A 29 6.27 9.27 -0.71
N PRO A 30 7.01 9.52 0.38
CA PRO A 30 7.20 8.49 1.41
C PRO A 30 5.88 8.11 2.06
N MET A 31 5.78 6.84 2.42
CA MET A 31 4.62 6.33 3.15
C MET A 31 5.02 6.11 4.60
N PRO A 32 4.10 6.33 5.57
CA PRO A 32 4.38 5.98 6.95
C PRO A 32 4.42 4.46 7.10
N ALA A 33 5.39 3.95 7.85
CA ALA A 33 5.51 2.50 8.05
C ALA A 33 4.48 1.99 9.05
N HIS A 34 4.12 2.83 10.00
CA HIS A 34 3.11 2.44 10.97
C HIS A 34 2.41 3.69 11.49
N ARG A 35 1.30 3.42 12.16
CA ARG A 35 0.36 4.44 12.59
C ARG A 35 0.98 5.56 13.40
N PHE A 36 1.97 5.24 14.22
CA PHE A 36 2.54 6.23 15.13
C PHE A 36 3.43 7.26 14.44
N GLU A 37 3.67 7.08 13.14
CA GLU A 37 4.41 8.07 12.36
C GLU A 37 3.52 9.20 11.87
N THR A 38 2.21 9.12 12.11
CA THR A 38 1.29 10.17 11.69
C THR A 38 0.66 10.82 12.90
N ALA A 39 0.31 12.10 12.75
CA ALA A 39 -0.22 12.89 13.87
C ALA A 39 -1.63 12.47 14.27
N HIS A 40 -2.44 12.01 13.31
CA HIS A 40 -3.84 11.70 13.57
C HIS A 40 -4.25 10.43 12.87
N ALA A 41 -5.24 9.74 13.45
CA ALA A 41 -5.77 8.52 12.85
C ALA A 41 -6.32 8.75 11.44
N THR A 42 -6.90 9.92 11.19
CA THR A 42 -7.42 10.25 9.87
C THR A 42 -6.30 10.30 8.84
N ILE A 43 -5.15 10.88 9.22
CA ILE A 43 -4.00 10.93 8.33
C ILE A 43 -3.50 9.52 8.04
N TRP A 44 -3.43 8.68 9.08
CA TRP A 44 -3.02 7.30 8.91
C TRP A 44 -3.92 6.56 7.92
N LYS A 45 -5.23 6.73 8.05
CA LYS A 45 -6.19 6.06 7.16
C LYS A 45 -5.96 6.44 5.70
N LYS A 46 -5.55 7.67 5.45
CA LYS A 46 -5.34 8.15 4.09
C LYS A 46 -3.97 7.81 3.55
N ARG A 47 -2.96 7.82 4.42
CA ARG A 47 -1.57 7.73 3.99
C ARG A 47 -0.95 6.36 4.19
N ARG A 48 -1.63 5.44 4.87
CA ARG A 48 -1.06 4.13 5.17
C ARG A 48 -0.74 3.38 3.87
N PRO A 49 0.30 2.52 3.91
CA PRO A 49 0.61 1.72 2.73
C PRO A 49 -0.45 0.64 2.52
N THR A 50 -0.83 0.44 1.28
CA THR A 50 -1.80 -0.57 0.89
C THR A 50 -1.29 -1.29 -0.33
N PHE A 51 -1.76 -2.53 -0.54
CA PHE A 51 -1.45 -3.25 -1.77
C PHE A 51 -2.28 -2.69 -2.91
N ASP A 52 -1.62 -2.40 -4.02
CA ASP A 52 -2.24 -1.93 -5.24
C ASP A 52 -1.87 -2.88 -6.36
N HIS A 53 -2.85 -3.28 -7.15
CA HIS A 53 -2.62 -4.15 -8.31
C HIS A 53 -2.18 -3.31 -9.49
N ILE A 54 -1.01 -3.61 -10.04
CA ILE A 54 -0.50 -2.89 -11.20
C ILE A 54 -1.48 -3.06 -12.34
N ARG A 55 -1.89 -4.30 -12.61
CA ARG A 55 -2.99 -4.57 -13.51
C ARG A 55 -4.21 -4.93 -12.66
N ALA A 56 -5.28 -4.19 -12.83
CA ALA A 56 -6.49 -4.36 -12.01
C ALA A 56 -7.03 -5.77 -12.14
N LYS A 57 -7.56 -6.32 -11.04
CA LYS A 57 -8.13 -7.66 -11.05
C LYS A 57 -9.29 -7.78 -12.04
N ALA A 58 -10.07 -6.71 -12.18
CA ALA A 58 -11.18 -6.69 -13.14
C ALA A 58 -10.69 -6.84 -14.57
N LEU A 59 -9.43 -6.55 -14.84
CA LEU A 59 -8.83 -6.68 -16.17
C LEU A 59 -7.94 -7.91 -16.27
N GLY A 60 -8.10 -8.86 -15.37
CA GLY A 60 -7.34 -10.10 -15.42
C GLY A 60 -6.05 -10.07 -14.61
N GLY A 61 -5.85 -9.06 -13.80
CA GLY A 61 -4.65 -8.96 -12.97
C GLY A 61 -4.64 -10.02 -11.87
N SER A 62 -3.46 -10.51 -11.53
CA SER A 62 -3.28 -11.52 -10.48
C SER A 62 -2.89 -10.90 -9.17
N ASP A 63 -2.83 -11.73 -8.13
CA ASP A 63 -2.31 -11.34 -6.82
C ASP A 63 -0.84 -11.71 -6.67
N ALA A 64 -0.16 -12.04 -7.76
CA ALA A 64 1.26 -12.38 -7.72
C ALA A 64 2.10 -11.15 -7.38
N GLU A 65 3.25 -11.40 -6.78
CA GLU A 65 4.13 -10.32 -6.33
C GLU A 65 4.47 -9.35 -7.46
N ASP A 66 4.67 -9.86 -8.66
CA ASP A 66 5.05 -9.02 -9.79
C ASP A 66 3.90 -8.13 -10.28
N ASN A 67 2.68 -8.37 -9.80
CA ASN A 67 1.53 -7.54 -10.12
C ASN A 67 1.11 -6.67 -8.94
N LEU A 68 1.90 -6.63 -7.88
CA LEU A 68 1.57 -5.87 -6.69
C LEU A 68 2.60 -4.77 -6.46
N GLN A 69 2.13 -3.68 -5.90
CA GLN A 69 2.98 -2.58 -5.47
C GLN A 69 2.31 -1.93 -4.27
N LEU A 70 3.06 -1.11 -3.54
CA LEU A 70 2.51 -0.41 -2.38
C LEU A 70 2.18 1.02 -2.78
N ALA A 71 1.08 1.52 -2.24
CA ALA A 71 0.65 2.88 -2.49
C ALA A 71 -0.09 3.40 -1.27
N HIS A 72 -0.10 4.73 -1.11
CA HIS A 72 -0.94 5.34 -0.10
C HIS A 72 -2.38 4.90 -0.31
N ALA A 73 -3.12 4.72 0.78
CA ALA A 73 -4.52 4.32 0.70
C ALA A 73 -5.32 5.26 -0.19
N GLU A 74 -5.12 6.58 -0.02
CA GLU A 74 -5.87 7.54 -0.83
C GLU A 74 -5.45 7.52 -2.30
N CYS A 75 -4.18 7.27 -2.60
CA CYS A 75 -3.73 7.18 -3.99
C CYS A 75 -4.33 5.97 -4.67
N ASN A 76 -4.33 4.84 -3.96
CA ASN A 76 -4.92 3.61 -4.45
C ASN A 76 -6.42 3.79 -4.68
N TRP A 77 -7.09 4.42 -3.75
CA TRP A 77 -8.53 4.69 -3.85
C TRP A 77 -8.85 5.56 -5.06
N ARG A 78 -8.08 6.63 -5.27
CA ARG A 78 -8.28 7.49 -6.43
C ARG A 78 -8.06 6.75 -7.74
N LYS A 79 -7.04 5.91 -7.79
CA LYS A 79 -6.76 5.09 -8.96
C LYS A 79 -7.94 4.17 -9.26
N GLY A 80 -8.49 3.55 -8.23
CA GLY A 80 -9.61 2.64 -8.41
C GLY A 80 -10.88 3.32 -8.89
N ARG A 81 -11.01 4.61 -8.60
CA ARG A 81 -12.18 5.37 -9.04
C ARG A 81 -12.00 5.95 -10.43
N GLY A 82 -10.77 6.15 -10.81
CA GLY A 82 -10.45 6.77 -12.07
C GLY A 82 -10.43 5.82 -13.19
#